data_bd347a3ad108b5db2369c7990b5722db
#
_entry.id   bd347a3ad108b5db2369c7990b5722db
#
_cell.length_a   1.000
_cell.length_b   1.000
_cell.length_c   1.000
_cell.angle_alpha   90.00
_cell.angle_beta   90.00
_cell.angle_gamma   90.00
#
_symmetry.space_group_name_H-M   'P 1'
#
loop_
_entity.id
_entity.type
_entity.pdbx_description
1 polymer ?
#
loop_
_entity_poly.entity_id
_entity_poly.type
_entity_poly.pdbx_seq_one_letter_code
_entity_poly.pdbx_strand_id
1 'polypeptide(L)'
;MKNFFIGMIFIFLNFNLTLNGHIIGLLPGFVGYYFVLEGIKSFNGEIPAFEKIKQLCTIMIAVYAVVYALDLLAVSLGFLGVVIGFAMLAANLYMSFHLTEGFLYIEKTKLIDLGAADLREKWKLFCIMMCASTVLIYVPLVNIIAIIANAVFSILFLVQFNKTKNLGIWHGM
;
A
#
# COMPACT_ATOMS: atom_id res chain seq x y z
N MET A 1 -10.24 2.06 -11.39
CA MET A 1 -8.79 2.25 -11.33
C MET A 1 -8.33 3.49 -10.53
N LYS A 2 -8.99 4.66 -10.64
CA LYS A 2 -8.61 5.87 -9.88
C LYS A 2 -8.56 5.65 -8.37
N ASN A 3 -9.55 4.93 -7.81
CA ASN A 3 -9.64 4.66 -6.38
C ASN A 3 -8.46 3.81 -5.86
N PHE A 4 -8.00 2.83 -6.64
CA PHE A 4 -6.80 2.06 -6.28
C PHE A 4 -5.58 2.95 -6.13
N PHE A 5 -5.35 3.87 -7.08
CA PHE A 5 -4.20 4.77 -7.05
C PHE A 5 -4.24 5.70 -5.83
N ILE A 6 -5.41 6.30 -5.54
CA ILE A 6 -5.58 7.13 -4.35
C ILE A 6 -5.33 6.31 -3.09
N GLY A 7 -5.90 5.10 -3.00
CA GLY A 7 -5.68 4.20 -1.88
C GLY A 7 -4.21 3.87 -1.65
N MET A 8 -3.47 3.58 -2.72
CA MET A 8 -2.04 3.27 -2.65
C MET A 8 -1.20 4.46 -2.16
N ILE A 9 -1.56 5.70 -2.55
CA ILE A 9 -0.92 6.91 -2.02
C ILE A 9 -1.08 6.99 -0.51
N PHE A 10 -2.31 6.83 0.01
CA PHE A 10 -2.57 6.89 1.46
C PHE A 10 -1.88 5.78 2.25
N ILE A 11 -1.69 4.60 1.66
CA ILE A 11 -1.05 3.46 2.33
C ILE A 11 0.48 3.57 2.32
N PHE A 12 1.07 3.99 1.19
CA PHE A 12 2.53 3.93 1.00
C PHE A 12 3.26 5.27 1.15
N LEU A 13 2.59 6.42 0.94
CA LEU A 13 3.16 7.73 1.24
C LEU A 13 2.76 8.13 2.68
N ASN A 14 3.47 7.55 3.63
CA ASN A 14 3.23 7.81 5.04
C ASN A 14 4.00 9.07 5.47
N PHE A 15 3.33 10.23 5.41
CA PHE A 15 3.88 11.47 5.95
C PHE A 15 3.56 11.55 7.44
N ASN A 16 4.60 11.52 8.26
CA ASN A 16 4.48 11.63 9.70
C ASN A 16 4.81 13.06 10.14
N LEU A 17 3.95 13.65 10.95
CA LEU A 17 4.23 14.89 11.68
C LEU A 17 4.57 14.58 13.13
N THR A 18 5.66 15.15 13.62
CA THR A 18 6.01 15.09 15.04
C THR A 18 5.45 16.33 15.73
N LEU A 19 4.43 16.16 16.54
CA LEU A 19 3.83 17.22 17.37
C LEU A 19 4.04 16.87 18.85
N ASN A 20 4.72 17.74 19.60
CA ASN A 20 4.99 17.55 21.04
C ASN A 20 5.62 16.19 21.39
N GLY A 21 6.49 15.66 20.53
CA GLY A 21 7.14 14.36 20.73
C GLY A 21 6.31 13.15 20.30
N HIS A 22 5.09 13.33 19.78
CA HIS A 22 4.24 12.28 19.24
C HIS A 22 4.27 12.31 17.72
N ILE A 23 4.35 11.13 17.10
CA ILE A 23 4.35 10.94 15.64
C ILE A 23 2.92 10.69 15.21
N ILE A 24 2.34 11.61 14.46
CA ILE A 24 0.98 11.47 13.90
C ILE A 24 1.09 11.30 12.39
N GLY A 25 0.53 10.22 11.86
CA GLY A 25 0.42 10.01 10.43
C GLY A 25 -0.50 11.04 9.78
N LEU A 26 0.02 11.86 8.86
CA LEU A 26 -0.78 12.88 8.16
C LEU A 26 -1.80 12.26 7.21
N LEU A 27 -1.47 11.09 6.66
CA LEU A 27 -2.35 10.33 5.76
C LEU A 27 -2.83 9.06 6.48
N PRO A 28 -4.09 9.04 6.97
CA PRO A 28 -4.61 7.87 7.68
C PRO A 28 -4.71 6.65 6.74
N GLY A 29 -4.02 5.57 7.07
CA GLY A 29 -4.00 4.34 6.25
C GLY A 29 -5.38 3.70 6.05
N PHE A 30 -6.31 3.86 7.02
CA PHE A 30 -7.68 3.36 6.88
C PHE A 30 -8.43 4.00 5.70
N VAL A 31 -8.15 5.28 5.38
CA VAL A 31 -8.71 5.96 4.20
C VAL A 31 -8.17 5.31 2.92
N GLY A 32 -6.89 4.94 2.93
CA GLY A 32 -6.28 4.23 1.80
C GLY A 32 -6.96 2.89 1.51
N TYR A 33 -7.15 2.08 2.55
CA TYR A 33 -7.86 0.80 2.41
C TYR A 33 -9.33 0.95 2.01
N TYR A 34 -10.01 2.00 2.47
CA TYR A 34 -11.36 2.34 2.02
C TYR A 34 -11.40 2.59 0.50
N PHE A 35 -10.48 3.40 -0.04
CA PHE A 35 -10.41 3.64 -1.49
C PHE A 35 -10.05 2.37 -2.27
N VAL A 36 -9.17 1.51 -1.76
CA VAL A 36 -8.89 0.22 -2.38
C VAL A 36 -10.15 -0.64 -2.43
N LEU A 37 -10.91 -0.72 -1.33
CA LEU A 37 -12.15 -1.48 -1.25
C LEU A 37 -13.21 -0.97 -2.23
N GLU A 38 -13.36 0.34 -2.37
CA GLU A 38 -14.26 0.95 -3.37
C GLU A 38 -13.79 0.65 -4.81
N GLY A 39 -12.47 0.61 -5.03
CA GLY A 39 -11.90 0.17 -6.29
C GLY A 39 -12.24 -1.29 -6.62
N ILE A 40 -12.17 -2.19 -5.63
CA ILE A 40 -12.54 -3.61 -5.79
C ILE A 40 -14.01 -3.77 -6.15
N LYS A 41 -14.89 -3.07 -5.45
CA LYS A 41 -16.34 -3.13 -5.69
C LYS A 41 -16.73 -2.74 -7.12
N SER A 42 -15.98 -1.82 -7.75
CA SER A 42 -16.26 -1.39 -9.12
C SER A 42 -16.06 -2.49 -10.18
N PHE A 43 -15.40 -3.60 -9.83
CA PHE A 43 -15.18 -4.76 -10.71
C PHE A 43 -16.17 -5.91 -10.48
N ASN A 44 -17.17 -5.75 -9.60
CA ASN A 44 -18.30 -6.68 -9.39
C ASN A 44 -17.91 -8.18 -9.24
N GLY A 45 -16.74 -8.48 -8.67
CA GLY A 45 -16.29 -9.86 -8.49
C GLY A 45 -15.68 -10.53 -9.73
N GLU A 46 -15.52 -9.81 -10.84
CA GLU A 46 -14.97 -10.37 -12.09
C GLU A 46 -13.50 -10.79 -11.97
N ILE A 47 -12.77 -10.26 -10.97
CA ILE A 47 -11.33 -10.47 -10.85
C ILE A 47 -11.01 -11.23 -9.57
N PRO A 48 -10.63 -12.53 -9.66
CA PRO A 48 -10.39 -13.37 -8.48
C PRO A 48 -9.33 -12.82 -7.52
N ALA A 49 -8.32 -12.14 -8.04
CA ALA A 49 -7.27 -11.53 -7.21
C ALA A 49 -7.80 -10.40 -6.32
N PHE A 50 -8.77 -9.62 -6.80
CA PHE A 50 -9.38 -8.54 -6.03
C PHE A 50 -10.30 -9.07 -4.93
N GLU A 51 -11.03 -10.13 -5.18
CA GLU A 51 -11.90 -10.74 -4.16
C GLU A 51 -11.10 -11.30 -2.97
N LYS A 52 -9.88 -11.83 -3.21
CA LYS A 52 -9.01 -12.31 -2.12
C LYS A 52 -8.64 -11.22 -1.11
N ILE A 53 -8.52 -9.97 -1.56
CA ILE A 53 -8.12 -8.85 -0.69
C ILE A 53 -9.29 -8.04 -0.15
N LYS A 54 -10.51 -8.30 -0.60
CA LYS A 54 -11.72 -7.58 -0.17
C LYS A 54 -11.94 -7.67 1.34
N GLN A 55 -11.90 -8.89 1.89
CA GLN A 55 -12.02 -9.12 3.32
C GLN A 55 -10.85 -8.51 4.09
N LEU A 56 -9.62 -8.67 3.58
CA LEU A 56 -8.44 -8.05 4.17
C LEU A 56 -8.59 -6.52 4.26
N CYS A 57 -9.02 -5.85 3.18
CA CYS A 57 -9.23 -4.40 3.19
C CYS A 57 -10.23 -3.98 4.27
N THR A 58 -11.32 -4.72 4.45
CA THR A 58 -12.32 -4.43 5.49
C THR A 58 -11.72 -4.55 6.89
N ILE A 59 -10.94 -5.59 7.16
CA ILE A 59 -10.26 -5.78 8.45
C ILE A 59 -9.24 -4.66 8.67
N MET A 60 -8.44 -4.35 7.66
CA MET A 60 -7.38 -3.34 7.76
C MET A 60 -7.92 -1.91 7.96
N ILE A 61 -9.11 -1.59 7.45
CA ILE A 61 -9.78 -0.31 7.77
C ILE A 61 -9.96 -0.20 9.29
N ALA A 62 -10.49 -1.23 9.95
CA ALA A 62 -10.70 -1.23 11.39
C ALA A 62 -9.37 -1.18 12.16
N VAL A 63 -8.38 -1.99 11.77
CA VAL A 63 -7.06 -2.03 12.43
C VAL A 63 -6.37 -0.68 12.34
N TYR A 64 -6.27 -0.08 11.14
CA TYR A 64 -5.65 1.23 10.96
C TYR A 64 -6.41 2.35 11.67
N ALA A 65 -7.75 2.30 11.73
CA ALA A 65 -8.53 3.28 12.44
C ALA A 65 -8.27 3.22 13.96
N VAL A 66 -8.18 2.01 14.53
CA VAL A 66 -7.85 1.82 15.95
C VAL A 66 -6.43 2.31 16.24
N VAL A 67 -5.43 1.89 15.44
CA VAL A 67 -4.03 2.33 15.63
C VAL A 67 -3.94 3.85 15.52
N TYR A 68 -4.58 4.46 14.53
CA TYR A 68 -4.61 5.90 14.37
C TYR A 68 -5.24 6.63 15.56
N ALA A 69 -6.34 6.08 16.12
CA ALA A 69 -6.95 6.63 17.34
C ALA A 69 -6.02 6.53 18.55
N LEU A 70 -5.30 5.42 18.72
CA LEU A 70 -4.32 5.26 19.80
C LEU A 70 -3.14 6.22 19.65
N ASP A 71 -2.66 6.46 18.43
CA ASP A 71 -1.61 7.45 18.14
C ASP A 71 -2.07 8.88 18.49
N LEU A 72 -3.31 9.24 18.15
CA LEU A 72 -3.91 10.53 18.52
C LEU A 72 -4.04 10.72 20.04
N LEU A 73 -4.32 9.63 20.77
CA LEU A 73 -4.42 9.64 22.23
C LEU A 73 -3.03 9.50 22.92
N ALA A 74 -1.95 9.49 22.14
CA ALA A 74 -0.58 9.29 22.61
C ALA A 74 -0.38 8.03 23.46
N VAL A 75 -1.14 6.96 23.16
CA VAL A 75 -1.03 5.66 23.85
C VAL A 75 0.13 4.89 23.26
N SER A 76 1.15 4.60 24.07
CA SER A 76 2.29 3.79 23.65
C SER A 76 1.94 2.30 23.70
N LEU A 77 2.03 1.63 22.55
CA LEU A 77 1.79 0.19 22.43
C LEU A 77 3.02 -0.67 22.77
N GLY A 78 4.21 -0.06 22.96
CA GLY A 78 5.43 -0.78 23.27
C GLY A 78 5.71 -1.94 22.30
N PHE A 79 5.99 -3.14 22.83
CA PHE A 79 6.26 -4.34 22.01
C PHE A 79 5.07 -4.74 21.12
N LEU A 80 3.83 -4.55 21.56
CA LEU A 80 2.65 -4.83 20.75
C LEU A 80 2.61 -3.96 19.50
N GLY A 81 3.06 -2.71 19.57
CA GLY A 81 3.18 -1.82 18.41
C GLY A 81 4.11 -2.39 17.33
N VAL A 82 5.21 -3.03 17.73
CA VAL A 82 6.15 -3.67 16.80
C VAL A 82 5.47 -4.84 16.09
N VAL A 83 4.77 -5.71 16.83
CA VAL A 83 4.05 -6.88 16.27
C VAL A 83 2.95 -6.41 15.29
N ILE A 84 2.17 -5.41 15.69
CA ILE A 84 1.13 -4.82 14.83
C ILE A 84 1.77 -4.21 13.58
N GLY A 85 2.88 -3.50 13.70
CA GLY A 85 3.61 -2.92 12.56
C GLY A 85 4.05 -3.96 11.54
N PHE A 86 4.59 -5.10 11.98
CA PHE A 86 4.93 -6.22 11.09
C PHE A 86 3.68 -6.84 10.43
N ALA A 87 2.60 -7.01 11.16
CA ALA A 87 1.34 -7.52 10.61
C ALA A 87 0.77 -6.56 9.55
N MET A 88 0.81 -5.25 9.81
CA MET A 88 0.39 -4.22 8.86
C MET A 88 1.28 -4.19 7.60
N LEU A 89 2.61 -4.34 7.75
CA LEU A 89 3.53 -4.47 6.63
C LEU A 89 3.18 -5.68 5.76
N ALA A 90 3.00 -6.84 6.37
CA ALA A 90 2.62 -8.06 5.65
C ALA A 90 1.29 -7.90 4.91
N ALA A 91 0.29 -7.28 5.54
CA ALA A 91 -1.01 -6.97 4.92
C ALA A 91 -0.88 -6.01 3.74
N ASN A 92 -0.05 -4.96 3.86
CA ASN A 92 0.22 -4.00 2.78
C ASN A 92 0.88 -4.69 1.56
N LEU A 93 1.87 -5.55 1.80
CA LEU A 93 2.55 -6.30 0.75
C LEU A 93 1.61 -7.32 0.10
N TYR A 94 0.82 -8.04 0.88
CA TYR A 94 -0.17 -8.99 0.37
C TYR A 94 -1.23 -8.29 -0.49
N MET A 95 -1.77 -7.17 -0.01
CA MET A 95 -2.76 -6.37 -0.75
C MET A 95 -2.18 -5.84 -2.07
N SER A 96 -1.01 -5.23 -2.05
CA SER A 96 -0.36 -4.68 -3.25
C SER A 96 0.04 -5.77 -4.25
N PHE A 97 0.43 -6.96 -3.79
CA PHE A 97 0.66 -8.13 -4.63
C PHE A 97 -0.59 -8.51 -5.42
N HIS A 98 -1.71 -8.71 -4.73
CA HIS A 98 -2.96 -9.11 -5.38
C HIS A 98 -3.54 -8.01 -6.27
N LEU A 99 -3.28 -6.74 -5.99
CA LEU A 99 -3.61 -5.65 -6.93
C LEU A 99 -2.82 -5.80 -8.24
N THR A 100 -1.50 -6.04 -8.16
CA THR A 100 -0.69 -6.23 -9.37
C THR A 100 -1.10 -7.49 -10.15
N GLU A 101 -1.42 -8.59 -9.45
CA GLU A 101 -1.96 -9.82 -10.06
C GLU A 101 -3.31 -9.56 -10.75
N GLY A 102 -4.18 -8.76 -10.14
CA GLY A 102 -5.47 -8.38 -10.74
C GLY A 102 -5.29 -7.62 -12.04
N PHE A 103 -4.34 -6.68 -12.11
CA PHE A 103 -4.05 -5.97 -13.36
C PHE A 103 -3.44 -6.87 -14.44
N LEU A 104 -2.56 -7.80 -14.06
CA LEU A 104 -2.06 -8.82 -14.99
C LEU A 104 -3.17 -9.72 -15.54
N TYR A 105 -4.13 -10.07 -14.68
CA TYR A 105 -5.30 -10.86 -15.10
C TYR A 105 -6.16 -10.07 -16.10
N ILE A 106 -6.43 -8.79 -15.84
CA ILE A 106 -7.18 -7.92 -16.77
C ILE A 106 -6.48 -7.81 -18.12
N GLU A 107 -5.15 -7.55 -18.09
CA GLU A 107 -4.33 -7.43 -19.30
C GLU A 107 -4.43 -8.68 -20.17
N LYS A 108 -4.32 -9.87 -19.55
CA LYS A 108 -4.42 -11.15 -20.26
C LYS A 108 -5.84 -11.46 -20.77
N THR A 109 -6.86 -11.15 -19.97
CA THR A 109 -8.25 -11.53 -20.30
C THR A 109 -8.86 -10.59 -21.32
N LYS A 110 -8.57 -9.29 -21.23
CA LYS A 110 -9.11 -8.28 -22.14
C LYS A 110 -8.20 -8.00 -23.34
N LEU A 111 -7.04 -8.65 -23.42
CA LEU A 111 -6.02 -8.45 -24.48
C LEU A 111 -5.65 -6.99 -24.70
N ILE A 112 -5.49 -6.25 -23.61
CA ILE A 112 -5.11 -4.82 -23.58
C ILE A 112 -3.76 -4.67 -22.89
N ASP A 113 -2.94 -3.73 -23.36
CA ASP A 113 -1.68 -3.40 -22.70
C ASP A 113 -1.92 -2.39 -21.56
N LEU A 114 -1.74 -2.82 -20.33
CA LEU A 114 -1.78 -1.98 -19.13
C LEU A 114 -0.38 -1.71 -18.56
N GLY A 115 0.67 -2.30 -19.12
CA GLY A 115 2.00 -2.29 -18.53
C GLY A 115 2.05 -2.99 -17.17
N ALA A 116 1.20 -4.01 -16.98
CA ALA A 116 1.08 -4.72 -15.69
C ALA A 116 2.31 -5.58 -15.40
N ALA A 117 3.04 -6.02 -16.42
CA ALA A 117 4.33 -6.71 -16.26
C ALA A 117 5.38 -5.79 -15.63
N ASP A 118 5.51 -4.55 -16.13
CA ASP A 118 6.40 -3.53 -15.57
C ASP A 118 6.00 -3.16 -14.15
N LEU A 119 4.69 -3.06 -13.89
CA LEU A 119 4.17 -2.80 -12.54
C LEU A 119 4.61 -3.90 -11.57
N ARG A 120 4.56 -5.17 -12.00
CA ARG A 120 4.99 -6.30 -11.18
C ARG A 120 6.49 -6.29 -10.90
N GLU A 121 7.32 -5.88 -11.86
CA GLU A 121 8.76 -5.73 -11.64
C GLU A 121 9.05 -4.63 -10.61
N LYS A 122 8.41 -3.47 -10.74
CA LYS A 122 8.55 -2.39 -9.76
C LYS A 122 8.03 -2.79 -8.39
N TRP A 123 6.95 -3.59 -8.34
CA TRP A 123 6.45 -4.15 -7.08
C TRP A 123 7.48 -5.05 -6.40
N LYS A 124 8.17 -5.92 -7.14
CA LYS A 124 9.22 -6.79 -6.55
C LYS A 124 10.34 -5.97 -5.90
N LEU A 125 10.84 -4.96 -6.60
CA LEU A 125 11.87 -4.06 -6.07
C LEU A 125 11.37 -3.32 -4.84
N PHE A 126 10.17 -2.79 -4.89
CA PHE A 126 9.50 -2.13 -3.76
C PHE A 126 9.37 -3.08 -2.56
N CYS A 127 8.92 -4.31 -2.75
CA CYS A 127 8.77 -5.32 -1.70
C CYS A 127 10.12 -5.62 -1.01
N ILE A 128 11.19 -5.84 -1.80
CA ILE A 128 12.53 -6.08 -1.28
C ILE A 128 13.00 -4.89 -0.43
N MET A 129 12.81 -3.67 -0.92
CA MET A 129 13.24 -2.47 -0.21
C MET A 129 12.42 -2.21 1.05
N MET A 130 11.12 -2.47 1.05
CA MET A 130 10.26 -2.39 2.25
C MET A 130 10.72 -3.38 3.32
N CYS A 131 10.97 -4.64 2.96
CA CYS A 131 11.46 -5.64 3.90
C CYS A 131 12.86 -5.30 4.41
N ALA A 132 13.77 -4.90 3.53
CA ALA A 132 15.12 -4.51 3.90
C ALA A 132 15.13 -3.29 4.84
N SER A 133 14.37 -2.24 4.53
CA SER A 133 14.30 -1.04 5.37
C SER A 133 13.72 -1.33 6.75
N THR A 134 12.76 -2.24 6.86
CA THR A 134 12.19 -2.66 8.15
C THR A 134 13.22 -3.33 9.05
N VAL A 135 14.14 -4.11 8.47
CA VAL A 135 15.24 -4.74 9.23
C VAL A 135 16.33 -3.71 9.56
N LEU A 136 16.69 -2.87 8.59
CA LEU A 136 17.79 -1.89 8.71
C LEU A 136 17.44 -0.70 9.60
N ILE A 137 16.17 -0.48 9.97
CA ILE A 137 15.74 0.62 10.85
C ILE A 137 16.44 0.56 12.22
N TYR A 138 16.86 -0.63 12.64
CA TYR A 138 17.55 -0.84 13.93
C TYR A 138 19.07 -0.57 13.87
N VAL A 139 19.62 -0.29 12.66
CA VAL A 139 21.07 -0.02 12.49
C VAL A 139 21.27 1.48 12.33
N PRO A 140 21.87 2.18 13.33
CA PRO A 140 22.17 3.60 13.21
C PRO A 140 23.01 3.90 11.97
N LEU A 141 22.84 5.06 11.35
CA LEU A 141 23.47 5.50 10.09
C LEU A 141 22.89 4.81 8.82
N VAL A 142 22.69 3.50 8.83
CA VAL A 142 22.07 2.77 7.71
C VAL A 142 20.58 3.05 7.62
N ASN A 143 19.94 3.31 8.74
CA ASN A 143 18.53 3.68 8.86
C ASN A 143 18.15 4.86 7.94
N ILE A 144 18.93 5.95 7.92
CA ILE A 144 18.62 7.13 7.08
C ILE A 144 18.65 6.75 5.60
N ILE A 145 19.66 5.98 5.18
CA ILE A 145 19.78 5.51 3.79
C ILE A 145 18.62 4.59 3.45
N ALA A 146 18.23 3.69 4.36
CA ALA A 146 17.12 2.76 4.18
C ALA A 146 15.77 3.49 4.03
N ILE A 147 15.50 4.53 4.82
CA ILE A 147 14.30 5.35 4.73
C ILE A 147 14.23 6.08 3.38
N ILE A 148 15.34 6.72 2.97
CA ILE A 148 15.40 7.42 1.67
C ILE A 148 15.19 6.44 0.52
N ALA A 149 15.88 5.31 0.54
CA ALA A 149 15.71 4.29 -0.49
C ALA A 149 14.28 3.76 -0.55
N ASN A 150 13.66 3.46 0.60
CA ASN A 150 12.27 3.03 0.66
C ASN A 150 11.32 4.08 0.08
N ALA A 151 11.50 5.36 0.38
CA ALA A 151 10.71 6.45 -0.20
C ALA A 151 10.85 6.51 -1.72
N VAL A 152 12.08 6.40 -2.25
CA VAL A 152 12.34 6.39 -3.70
C VAL A 152 11.64 5.22 -4.37
N PHE A 153 11.78 3.99 -3.86
CA PHE A 153 11.14 2.81 -4.46
C PHE A 153 9.61 2.84 -4.34
N SER A 154 9.07 3.40 -3.26
CA SER A 154 7.63 3.64 -3.11
C SER A 154 7.12 4.60 -4.19
N ILE A 155 7.83 5.69 -4.44
CA ILE A 155 7.48 6.66 -5.49
C ILE A 155 7.57 6.00 -6.88
N LEU A 156 8.64 5.25 -7.16
CA LEU A 156 8.80 4.55 -8.45
C LEU A 156 7.66 3.56 -8.70
N PHE A 157 7.27 2.81 -7.68
CA PHE A 157 6.12 1.91 -7.75
C PHE A 157 4.82 2.67 -8.01
N LEU A 158 4.56 3.78 -7.29
CA LEU A 158 3.37 4.60 -7.47
C LEU A 158 3.33 5.29 -8.85
N VAL A 159 4.47 5.71 -9.39
CA VAL A 159 4.56 6.27 -10.75
C VAL A 159 4.16 5.21 -11.79
N GLN A 160 4.70 4.00 -11.67
CA GLN A 160 4.31 2.91 -12.57
C GLN A 160 2.82 2.54 -12.41
N PHE A 161 2.33 2.50 -11.17
CA PHE A 161 0.91 2.28 -10.89
C PHE A 161 0.02 3.36 -11.54
N ASN A 162 0.46 4.62 -11.52
CA ASN A 162 -0.25 5.72 -12.19
C ASN A 162 -0.28 5.56 -13.71
N LYS A 163 0.81 5.05 -14.32
CA LYS A 163 0.83 4.71 -15.75
C LYS A 163 -0.19 3.63 -16.07
N THR A 164 -0.17 2.52 -15.36
CA THR A 164 -1.13 1.42 -15.49
C THR A 164 -2.57 1.90 -15.34
N LYS A 165 -2.83 2.76 -14.34
CA LYS A 165 -4.16 3.39 -14.14
C LYS A 165 -4.57 4.21 -15.37
N ASN A 166 -3.68 5.03 -15.93
CA ASN A 166 -4.01 5.90 -17.06
C ASN A 166 -4.29 5.09 -18.33
N LEU A 167 -3.52 4.03 -18.59
CA LEU A 167 -3.79 3.09 -19.67
C LEU A 167 -5.16 2.40 -19.49
N GLY A 168 -5.50 1.99 -18.25
CA GLY A 168 -6.82 1.43 -17.96
C GLY A 168 -7.97 2.41 -18.20
N ILE A 169 -7.82 3.68 -17.85
CA ILE A 169 -8.83 4.71 -18.13
C ILE A 169 -9.00 4.92 -19.62
N TRP A 170 -7.93 4.89 -20.40
CA TRP A 170 -7.95 4.96 -21.87
C TRP A 170 -8.76 3.81 -22.49
N HIS A 171 -8.74 2.63 -21.89
CA HIS A 171 -9.52 1.46 -22.30
C HIS A 171 -10.93 1.40 -21.67
N GLY A 172 -11.40 2.49 -21.03
CA GLY A 172 -12.77 2.61 -20.52
C GLY A 172 -13.06 1.84 -19.22
N MET A 173 -12.03 1.59 -18.39
CA MET A 173 -12.15 0.87 -17.10
C MET A 173 -12.19 1.81 -15.88
#